data_4cb7a8ad7f15096bedcf145633cccab5
#
_entry.id   4cb7a8ad7f15096bedcf145633cccab5
#
_cell.length_a   1.000
_cell.length_b   1.000
_cell.length_c   1.000
_cell.angle_alpha   90.00
_cell.angle_beta   90.00
_cell.angle_gamma   90.00
#
_symmetry.space_group_name_H-M   'P 1'
#
loop_
_entity.id
_entity.type
_entity.pdbx_description
1 polymer ?
#
loop_
_entity_poly.entity_id
_entity_poly.type
_entity_poly.pdbx_seq_one_letter_code
_entity_poly.pdbx_strand_id
1 'polypeptide(L)'
;WKIGLYLSLVFFVAYWVVTRPEKIFSGVLLIIYRFPTQIILLFALVLGICLYGSTKVFIDTNLTTMFKEGHPLTKAIEVVDSNMAGSQTMKVMINMNRTDGLLDSDVLLAIEALQTSLENNYSETILRTHSIVNIVRASHQLMNNDDPAFYKIPESNPLISQLLILYSAADPEDRRSLMSDDFSRAQISINLRNMGSYDYKKMFSEVEMDIEATFGHLKPTCPNLDVVLTGTVATLMVIGDEIARSQYNGFALAWLIISVIMVITLGSISGGLMGMIPNAVPALLALGLMGLFAIPLDTDTLLIAPVILGIAVDDTIHFITHYRMELSKSKNINIALESALREVGKAVLFTTMIIGFGFAILSFSDYLGFAKIGLF
;
A
#
# COMPACT_ATOMS: atom_id res chain seq x y z
N TRP A 1 6.28 -10.67 -30.68
CA TRP A 1 7.57 -11.33 -30.92
C TRP A 1 8.27 -11.72 -29.60
N LYS A 2 8.39 -10.82 -28.63
CA LYS A 2 9.00 -11.11 -27.32
C LYS A 2 8.28 -12.22 -26.55
N ILE A 3 6.95 -12.21 -26.55
CA ILE A 3 6.13 -13.25 -25.90
C ILE A 3 6.33 -14.62 -26.55
N GLY A 4 6.39 -14.68 -27.88
CA GLY A 4 6.64 -15.94 -28.59
C GLY A 4 8.02 -16.54 -28.31
N LEU A 5 9.05 -15.70 -28.22
CA LEU A 5 10.41 -16.14 -27.86
C LEU A 5 10.46 -16.64 -26.41
N TYR A 6 9.79 -15.93 -25.50
CA TYR A 6 9.70 -16.32 -24.09
C TYR A 6 8.98 -17.66 -23.93
N LEU A 7 7.81 -17.83 -24.56
CA LEU A 7 7.07 -19.08 -24.53
C LEU A 7 7.87 -20.24 -25.13
N SER A 8 8.61 -20.02 -26.22
CA SER A 8 9.44 -21.06 -26.81
C SER A 8 10.60 -21.48 -25.91
N LEU A 9 11.25 -20.52 -25.22
CA LEU A 9 12.28 -20.79 -24.21
C LEU A 9 11.71 -21.57 -23.02
N VAL A 10 10.57 -21.16 -22.53
CA VAL A 10 9.82 -21.80 -21.44
C VAL A 10 9.50 -23.26 -21.80
N PHE A 11 8.90 -23.48 -23.00
CA PHE A 11 8.60 -24.83 -23.47
C PHE A 11 9.87 -25.67 -23.65
N PHE A 12 10.96 -25.10 -24.14
CA PHE A 12 12.22 -25.81 -24.29
C PHE A 12 12.81 -26.24 -22.94
N VAL A 13 12.85 -25.34 -21.96
CA VAL A 13 13.32 -25.62 -20.59
C VAL A 13 12.41 -26.68 -19.94
N ALA A 14 11.09 -26.51 -20.05
CA ALA A 14 10.12 -27.47 -19.53
C ALA A 14 10.31 -28.85 -20.14
N TYR A 15 10.42 -28.94 -21.46
CA TYR A 15 10.66 -30.19 -22.17
C TYR A 15 11.98 -30.86 -21.71
N TRP A 16 13.06 -30.08 -21.60
CA TRP A 16 14.37 -30.61 -21.17
C TRP A 16 14.34 -31.12 -19.72
N VAL A 17 13.69 -30.40 -18.83
CA VAL A 17 13.51 -30.79 -17.42
C VAL A 17 12.64 -32.06 -17.29
N VAL A 18 11.51 -32.09 -18.01
CA VAL A 18 10.56 -33.22 -18.01
C VAL A 18 11.20 -34.49 -18.57
N THR A 19 12.02 -34.36 -19.61
CA THR A 19 12.61 -35.52 -20.29
C THR A 19 13.86 -36.08 -19.60
N ARG A 20 14.51 -35.30 -18.72
CA ARG A 20 15.79 -35.69 -18.10
C ARG A 20 15.88 -35.41 -16.59
N PRO A 21 14.83 -35.69 -15.79
CA PRO A 21 14.83 -35.38 -14.37
C PRO A 21 15.96 -36.07 -13.59
N GLU A 22 16.30 -37.30 -13.97
CA GLU A 22 17.37 -38.09 -13.32
C GLU A 22 18.75 -37.40 -13.37
N LYS A 23 19.07 -36.70 -14.48
CA LYS A 23 20.34 -35.96 -14.60
C LYS A 23 20.37 -34.74 -13.69
N ILE A 24 19.23 -34.09 -13.51
CA ILE A 24 19.10 -32.93 -12.61
C ILE A 24 19.30 -33.39 -11.17
N PHE A 25 18.61 -34.42 -10.74
CA PHE A 25 18.71 -34.93 -9.36
C PHE A 25 20.09 -35.47 -9.03
N SER A 26 20.72 -36.19 -9.97
CA SER A 26 22.12 -36.64 -9.76
C SER A 26 23.10 -35.48 -9.67
N GLY A 27 22.88 -34.40 -10.46
CA GLY A 27 23.68 -33.19 -10.36
C GLY A 27 23.49 -32.46 -9.03
N VAL A 28 22.24 -32.32 -8.56
CA VAL A 28 21.90 -31.70 -7.28
C VAL A 28 22.51 -32.50 -6.12
N LEU A 29 22.38 -33.83 -6.11
CA LEU A 29 22.99 -34.70 -5.09
C LEU A 29 24.50 -34.57 -5.06
N LEU A 30 25.16 -34.57 -6.23
CA LEU A 30 26.60 -34.38 -6.33
C LEU A 30 27.06 -33.05 -5.73
N ILE A 31 26.33 -31.98 -5.96
CA ILE A 31 26.62 -30.65 -5.41
C ILE A 31 26.43 -30.66 -3.90
N ILE A 32 25.30 -31.22 -3.40
CA ILE A 32 25.02 -31.33 -1.97
C ILE A 32 26.11 -32.11 -1.23
N TYR A 33 26.55 -33.24 -1.79
CA TYR A 33 27.57 -34.05 -1.14
C TYR A 33 28.99 -33.47 -1.23
N ARG A 34 29.28 -32.76 -2.31
CA ARG A 34 30.62 -32.20 -2.53
C ARG A 34 30.86 -30.88 -1.83
N PHE A 35 29.80 -30.03 -1.68
CA PHE A 35 29.93 -28.66 -1.20
C PHE A 35 28.90 -28.31 -0.10
N PRO A 36 28.65 -29.14 0.90
CA PRO A 36 27.57 -28.89 1.88
C PRO A 36 27.76 -27.60 2.66
N THR A 37 29.00 -27.32 3.12
CA THR A 37 29.31 -26.10 3.88
C THR A 37 29.18 -24.83 3.05
N GLN A 38 29.64 -24.89 1.78
CA GLN A 38 29.55 -23.74 0.88
C GLN A 38 28.11 -23.40 0.55
N ILE A 39 27.24 -24.42 0.37
CA ILE A 39 25.80 -24.22 0.16
C ILE A 39 25.16 -23.54 1.36
N ILE A 40 25.45 -24.02 2.58
CA ILE A 40 24.92 -23.44 3.82
C ILE A 40 25.40 -21.99 3.98
N LEU A 41 26.68 -21.73 3.74
CA LEU A 41 27.24 -20.36 3.84
C LEU A 41 26.65 -19.42 2.79
N LEU A 42 26.52 -19.86 1.54
CA LEU A 42 25.89 -19.06 0.47
C LEU A 42 24.44 -18.75 0.83
N PHE A 43 23.71 -19.76 1.30
CA PHE A 43 22.33 -19.62 1.71
C PHE A 43 22.18 -18.65 2.89
N ALA A 44 23.03 -18.78 3.91
CA ALA A 44 23.05 -17.87 5.05
C ALA A 44 23.42 -16.43 4.66
N LEU A 45 24.35 -16.26 3.70
CA LEU A 45 24.69 -14.94 3.15
C LEU A 45 23.52 -14.30 2.42
N VAL A 46 22.87 -15.04 1.51
CA VAL A 46 21.71 -14.54 0.77
C VAL A 46 20.58 -14.21 1.74
N LEU A 47 20.31 -15.07 2.70
CA LEU A 47 19.30 -14.82 3.74
C LEU A 47 19.62 -13.57 4.57
N GLY A 48 20.89 -13.37 4.95
CA GLY A 48 21.33 -12.16 5.67
C GLY A 48 21.12 -10.87 4.84
N ILE A 49 21.44 -10.91 3.55
CA ILE A 49 21.19 -9.79 2.63
C ILE A 49 19.68 -9.50 2.51
N CYS A 50 18.87 -10.55 2.40
CA CYS A 50 17.41 -10.39 2.28
C CYS A 50 16.78 -9.93 3.59
N LEU A 51 17.26 -10.37 4.73
CA LEU A 51 16.86 -9.85 6.04
C LEU A 51 17.19 -8.36 6.18
N TYR A 52 18.37 -7.93 5.75
CA TYR A 52 18.70 -6.51 5.70
C TYR A 52 17.81 -5.75 4.72
N GLY A 53 17.56 -6.30 3.53
CA GLY A 53 16.63 -5.71 2.56
C GLY A 53 15.23 -5.55 3.12
N SER A 54 14.70 -6.55 3.82
CA SER A 54 13.35 -6.51 4.38
C SER A 54 13.14 -5.39 5.41
N THR A 55 14.20 -4.91 6.07
CA THR A 55 14.12 -3.76 6.98
C THR A 55 13.93 -2.42 6.25
N LYS A 56 14.15 -2.38 4.94
CA LYS A 56 13.98 -1.18 4.09
C LYS A 56 12.64 -1.14 3.36
N VAL A 57 11.84 -2.16 3.52
CA VAL A 57 10.52 -2.23 2.90
C VAL A 57 9.61 -1.15 3.50
N PHE A 58 8.94 -0.42 2.64
CA PHE A 58 7.95 0.59 3.03
C PHE A 58 6.63 0.34 2.30
N ILE A 59 5.55 0.79 2.90
CA ILE A 59 4.20 0.67 2.32
C ILE A 59 3.92 1.95 1.54
N ASP A 60 3.60 1.81 0.26
CA ASP A 60 3.19 2.93 -0.58
C ASP A 60 2.22 2.50 -1.66
N THR A 61 1.09 3.17 -1.74
CA THR A 61 0.10 2.97 -2.79
C THR A 61 -0.08 4.27 -3.56
N ASN A 62 0.13 4.20 -4.88
CA ASN A 62 0.01 5.36 -5.76
C ASN A 62 -0.75 4.95 -7.03
N LEU A 63 -1.79 5.73 -7.38
CA LEU A 63 -2.64 5.43 -8.54
C LEU A 63 -1.89 5.46 -9.88
N THR A 64 -0.90 6.35 -10.02
CA THR A 64 -0.12 6.45 -11.26
C THR A 64 0.84 5.27 -11.43
N THR A 65 1.28 4.67 -10.32
CA THR A 65 2.18 3.50 -10.34
C THR A 65 1.46 2.16 -10.36
N MET A 66 0.12 2.15 -10.46
CA MET A 66 -0.66 0.92 -10.61
C MET A 66 -0.64 0.37 -12.03
N PHE A 67 -0.34 1.21 -13.03
CA PHE A 67 -0.32 0.82 -14.44
C PHE A 67 1.02 1.10 -15.08
N LYS A 68 1.32 0.40 -16.18
CA LYS A 68 2.52 0.64 -16.97
C LYS A 68 2.55 2.06 -17.52
N GLU A 69 3.76 2.58 -17.73
CA GLU A 69 3.97 3.88 -18.37
C GLU A 69 3.21 3.98 -19.70
N GLY A 70 2.55 5.13 -19.91
CA GLY A 70 1.77 5.39 -21.10
C GLY A 70 0.35 4.86 -21.10
N HIS A 71 -0.09 4.21 -20.02
CA HIS A 71 -1.50 3.81 -19.87
C HIS A 71 -2.42 5.05 -19.90
N PRO A 72 -3.62 4.99 -20.54
CA PRO A 72 -4.51 6.14 -20.66
C PRO A 72 -4.89 6.78 -19.32
N LEU A 73 -5.09 5.99 -18.28
CA LEU A 73 -5.41 6.49 -16.93
C LEU A 73 -4.25 7.29 -16.33
N THR A 74 -3.01 6.79 -16.43
CA THR A 74 -1.82 7.50 -15.93
C THR A 74 -1.66 8.85 -16.63
N LYS A 75 -1.82 8.87 -17.96
CA LYS A 75 -1.78 10.13 -18.74
C LYS A 75 -2.91 11.09 -18.36
N ALA A 76 -4.11 10.57 -18.12
CA ALA A 76 -5.23 11.41 -17.68
C ALA A 76 -4.94 12.08 -16.33
N ILE A 77 -4.42 11.33 -15.36
CA ILE A 77 -4.01 11.87 -14.05
C ILE A 77 -2.93 12.94 -14.22
N GLU A 78 -1.88 12.67 -15.01
CA GLU A 78 -0.81 13.64 -15.29
C GLU A 78 -1.34 14.94 -15.92
N VAL A 79 -2.28 14.85 -16.87
CA VAL A 79 -2.91 16.01 -17.50
C VAL A 79 -3.73 16.82 -16.49
N VAL A 80 -4.51 16.15 -15.64
CA VAL A 80 -5.31 16.82 -14.61
C VAL A 80 -4.41 17.50 -13.58
N ASP A 81 -3.34 16.83 -13.15
CA ASP A 81 -2.40 17.37 -12.15
C ASP A 81 -1.56 18.53 -12.66
N SER A 82 -1.26 18.57 -13.97
CA SER A 82 -0.43 19.61 -14.56
C SER A 82 -1.21 20.79 -15.13
N ASN A 83 -2.46 20.57 -15.55
CA ASN A 83 -3.22 21.60 -16.28
C ASN A 83 -4.55 21.99 -15.62
N MET A 84 -4.96 21.29 -14.55
CA MET A 84 -6.24 21.51 -13.87
C MET A 84 -6.02 21.66 -12.35
N ALA A 85 -7.07 21.41 -11.59
CA ALA A 85 -7.07 21.61 -10.14
C ALA A 85 -6.51 20.42 -9.32
N GLY A 86 -5.93 19.42 -9.96
CA GLY A 86 -5.44 18.21 -9.30
C GLY A 86 -6.42 17.03 -9.36
N SER A 87 -5.86 15.82 -9.34
CA SER A 87 -6.62 14.58 -9.49
C SER A 87 -7.05 13.97 -8.15
N GLN A 88 -6.54 14.47 -7.03
CA GLN A 88 -6.82 13.99 -5.68
C GLN A 88 -7.46 15.06 -4.83
N THR A 89 -8.24 14.64 -3.83
CA THR A 89 -8.92 15.55 -2.92
C THR A 89 -8.76 15.15 -1.46
N MET A 90 -8.52 16.14 -0.64
CA MET A 90 -8.50 16.08 0.81
C MET A 90 -9.46 17.15 1.35
N LYS A 91 -9.95 16.99 2.54
CA LYS A 91 -10.86 17.95 3.18
C LYS A 91 -10.47 18.18 4.62
N VAL A 92 -10.57 19.41 5.08
CA VAL A 92 -10.58 19.75 6.50
C VAL A 92 -12.02 20.07 6.88
N MET A 93 -12.59 19.23 7.74
CA MET A 93 -13.94 19.45 8.29
C MET A 93 -13.81 20.23 9.59
N ILE A 94 -14.53 21.36 9.66
CA ILE A 94 -14.61 22.22 10.84
C ILE A 94 -16.01 22.10 11.40
N ASN A 95 -16.14 21.61 12.62
CA ASN A 95 -17.40 21.42 13.31
C ASN A 95 -17.42 22.29 14.59
N MET A 96 -18.28 23.29 14.59
CA MET A 96 -18.43 24.18 15.74
C MET A 96 -19.24 23.55 16.88
N ASN A 97 -19.95 22.44 16.62
CA ASN A 97 -20.88 21.80 17.54
C ASN A 97 -21.92 22.77 18.18
N ARG A 98 -22.22 23.85 17.45
CA ARG A 98 -23.27 24.84 17.78
C ARG A 98 -23.86 25.40 16.48
N THR A 99 -25.16 25.62 16.45
CA THR A 99 -25.84 26.33 15.38
C THR A 99 -25.26 27.74 15.23
N ASP A 100 -25.22 28.27 14.01
CA ASP A 100 -24.69 29.58 13.66
C ASP A 100 -23.23 29.83 14.06
N GLY A 101 -22.46 28.78 14.34
CA GLY A 101 -21.06 28.88 14.75
C GLY A 101 -20.14 29.47 13.68
N LEU A 102 -20.50 29.33 12.40
CA LEU A 102 -19.75 29.88 11.27
C LEU A 102 -20.01 31.37 11.02
N LEU A 103 -20.97 31.99 11.71
CA LEU A 103 -21.28 33.42 11.58
C LEU A 103 -20.27 34.30 12.33
N ASP A 104 -19.27 33.70 12.95
CA ASP A 104 -18.23 34.36 13.72
C ASP A 104 -17.05 34.72 12.79
N SER A 105 -16.69 36.00 12.76
CA SER A 105 -15.56 36.52 11.97
C SER A 105 -14.25 35.84 12.31
N ASP A 106 -13.98 35.57 13.60
CA ASP A 106 -12.72 34.94 14.03
C ASP A 106 -12.57 33.51 13.50
N VAL A 107 -13.69 32.79 13.38
CA VAL A 107 -13.70 31.44 12.79
C VAL A 107 -13.40 31.49 11.30
N LEU A 108 -14.00 32.43 10.57
CA LEU A 108 -13.74 32.59 9.14
C LEU A 108 -12.32 33.05 8.88
N LEU A 109 -11.75 33.92 9.70
CA LEU A 109 -10.35 34.35 9.63
C LEU A 109 -9.40 33.18 9.89
N ALA A 110 -9.71 32.29 10.82
CA ALA A 110 -8.93 31.07 11.03
C ALA A 110 -8.97 30.12 9.82
N ILE A 111 -10.15 29.97 9.17
CA ILE A 111 -10.28 29.20 7.93
C ILE A 111 -9.42 29.84 6.82
N GLU A 112 -9.45 31.16 6.65
CA GLU A 112 -8.61 31.88 5.68
C GLU A 112 -7.11 31.71 5.95
N ALA A 113 -6.72 31.84 7.21
CA ALA A 113 -5.33 31.65 7.64
C ALA A 113 -4.83 30.23 7.33
N LEU A 114 -5.64 29.20 7.63
CA LEU A 114 -5.29 27.84 7.27
C LEU A 114 -5.19 27.63 5.75
N GLN A 115 -6.15 28.12 4.95
CA GLN A 115 -6.07 28.04 3.49
C GLN A 115 -4.77 28.69 2.95
N THR A 116 -4.43 29.85 3.47
CA THR A 116 -3.21 30.59 3.06
C THR A 116 -1.96 29.84 3.47
N SER A 117 -1.91 29.27 4.69
CA SER A 117 -0.80 28.42 5.15
C SER A 117 -0.62 27.21 4.26
N LEU A 118 -1.72 26.49 3.98
CA LEU A 118 -1.69 25.29 3.15
C LEU A 118 -1.19 25.58 1.72
N GLU A 119 -1.70 26.63 1.08
CA GLU A 119 -1.31 26.99 -0.29
C GLU A 119 0.15 27.46 -0.37
N ASN A 120 0.67 28.12 0.67
CA ASN A 120 2.05 28.62 0.69
C ASN A 120 3.06 27.51 1.07
N ASN A 121 2.76 26.74 2.13
CA ASN A 121 3.70 25.75 2.66
C ASN A 121 3.79 24.47 1.81
N TYR A 122 2.71 24.12 1.11
CA TYR A 122 2.60 22.89 0.32
C TYR A 122 2.31 23.14 -1.17
N SER A 123 2.78 24.27 -1.71
CA SER A 123 2.51 24.70 -3.08
C SER A 123 2.89 23.72 -4.19
N GLU A 124 3.83 22.80 -3.93
CA GLU A 124 4.19 21.73 -4.88
C GLU A 124 3.14 20.62 -4.96
N THR A 125 2.36 20.42 -3.89
CA THR A 125 1.40 19.33 -3.74
C THR A 125 -0.04 19.83 -3.73
N ILE A 126 -0.32 20.90 -2.98
CA ILE A 126 -1.64 21.54 -2.89
C ILE A 126 -1.76 22.56 -4.04
N LEU A 127 -2.65 22.27 -4.97
CA LEU A 127 -2.85 23.12 -6.13
C LEU A 127 -3.86 24.24 -5.87
N ARG A 128 -4.86 23.95 -5.05
CA ARG A 128 -5.94 24.91 -4.72
C ARG A 128 -6.68 24.47 -3.47
N THR A 129 -7.08 25.47 -2.68
CA THR A 129 -8.06 25.28 -1.59
C THR A 129 -9.35 26.02 -1.91
N HIS A 130 -10.47 25.54 -1.41
CA HIS A 130 -11.78 26.17 -1.55
C HIS A 130 -12.63 25.94 -0.31
N SER A 131 -13.24 27.03 0.19
CA SER A 131 -14.11 27.00 1.37
C SER A 131 -15.20 28.05 1.28
N ILE A 132 -16.04 28.10 2.31
CA ILE A 132 -17.06 29.13 2.46
C ILE A 132 -16.47 30.56 2.51
N VAL A 133 -15.21 30.69 2.95
CA VAL A 133 -14.51 31.99 2.99
C VAL A 133 -14.38 32.59 1.58
N ASN A 134 -14.10 31.79 0.56
CA ASN A 134 -14.02 32.26 -0.82
C ASN A 134 -15.37 32.89 -1.28
N ILE A 135 -16.48 32.27 -0.85
CA ILE A 135 -17.83 32.76 -1.16
C ILE A 135 -18.11 34.08 -0.41
N VAL A 136 -17.80 34.13 0.89
CA VAL A 136 -17.99 35.37 1.71
C VAL A 136 -17.21 36.53 1.12
N ARG A 137 -15.93 36.33 0.76
CA ARG A 137 -15.07 37.35 0.16
C ARG A 137 -15.60 37.84 -1.18
N ALA A 138 -15.97 36.90 -2.07
CA ALA A 138 -16.51 37.23 -3.40
C ALA A 138 -17.85 37.95 -3.28
N SER A 139 -18.75 37.55 -2.39
CA SER A 139 -20.04 38.19 -2.17
C SER A 139 -19.87 39.56 -1.54
N HIS A 140 -18.91 39.77 -0.64
CA HIS A 140 -18.61 41.05 -0.03
C HIS A 140 -18.10 42.05 -1.09
N GLN A 141 -17.20 41.61 -1.99
CA GLN A 141 -16.72 42.43 -3.11
C GLN A 141 -17.87 42.79 -4.06
N LEU A 142 -18.67 41.81 -4.45
CA LEU A 142 -19.79 42.02 -5.39
C LEU A 142 -20.80 43.03 -4.85
N MET A 143 -21.11 42.99 -3.56
CA MET A 143 -22.03 43.94 -2.92
C MET A 143 -21.46 45.36 -2.82
N ASN A 144 -20.16 45.54 -2.99
CA ASN A 144 -19.47 46.83 -3.01
C ASN A 144 -19.02 47.23 -4.43
N ASN A 145 -19.88 47.01 -5.42
CA ASN A 145 -19.66 47.37 -6.82
C ASN A 145 -18.41 46.73 -7.45
N ASP A 146 -18.08 45.52 -7.02
CA ASP A 146 -16.93 44.73 -7.47
C ASP A 146 -15.55 45.39 -7.17
N ASP A 147 -15.50 46.24 -6.16
CA ASP A 147 -14.27 46.89 -5.72
C ASP A 147 -13.32 45.85 -5.07
N PRO A 148 -12.10 45.66 -5.60
CA PRO A 148 -11.13 44.69 -5.03
C PRO A 148 -10.75 44.95 -3.57
N ALA A 149 -10.90 46.14 -3.05
CA ALA A 149 -10.64 46.52 -1.67
C ALA A 149 -11.56 45.73 -0.68
N PHE A 150 -12.71 45.29 -1.16
CA PHE A 150 -13.69 44.52 -0.41
C PHE A 150 -13.57 42.98 -0.58
N TYR A 151 -12.58 42.49 -1.31
CA TYR A 151 -12.32 41.04 -1.38
C TYR A 151 -11.65 40.54 -0.09
N LYS A 152 -12.38 40.62 1.01
CA LYS A 152 -11.97 40.26 2.37
C LYS A 152 -13.15 39.85 3.23
N ILE A 153 -12.87 39.15 4.34
CA ILE A 153 -13.91 38.85 5.33
C ILE A 153 -14.34 40.13 6.03
N PRO A 154 -15.66 40.41 6.13
CA PRO A 154 -16.15 41.54 6.92
C PRO A 154 -15.86 41.37 8.41
N GLU A 155 -15.59 42.48 9.12
CA GLU A 155 -15.43 42.47 10.58
C GLU A 155 -16.80 42.34 11.31
N SER A 156 -17.88 42.63 10.60
CA SER A 156 -19.25 42.63 11.17
C SER A 156 -19.92 41.26 11.02
N ASN A 157 -20.15 40.55 12.14
CA ASN A 157 -20.90 39.27 12.15
C ASN A 157 -22.32 39.42 11.52
N PRO A 158 -23.09 40.48 11.75
CA PRO A 158 -24.35 40.68 11.03
C PRO A 158 -24.23 40.75 9.52
N LEU A 159 -23.16 41.36 8.99
CA LEU A 159 -22.91 41.39 7.54
C LEU A 159 -22.53 39.99 7.02
N ILE A 160 -21.72 39.25 7.74
CA ILE A 160 -21.40 37.83 7.42
C ILE A 160 -22.70 37.05 7.32
N SER A 161 -23.57 37.14 8.32
CA SER A 161 -24.88 36.48 8.32
C SER A 161 -25.72 36.81 7.08
N GLN A 162 -25.78 38.09 6.65
CA GLN A 162 -26.51 38.49 5.46
C GLN A 162 -25.92 37.89 4.20
N LEU A 163 -24.58 37.88 4.05
CA LEU A 163 -23.89 37.27 2.92
C LEU A 163 -24.14 35.79 2.81
N LEU A 164 -24.08 35.05 3.95
CA LEU A 164 -24.32 33.61 4.00
C LEU A 164 -25.79 33.25 3.77
N ILE A 165 -26.73 34.04 4.27
CA ILE A 165 -28.18 33.91 3.96
C ILE A 165 -28.43 34.10 2.47
N LEU A 166 -27.80 35.10 1.86
CA LEU A 166 -27.91 35.33 0.43
C LEU A 166 -27.38 34.11 -0.37
N TYR A 167 -26.23 33.58 0.02
CA TYR A 167 -25.69 32.37 -0.58
C TYR A 167 -26.57 31.13 -0.30
N SER A 168 -27.31 31.10 0.80
CA SER A 168 -28.27 30.04 1.13
C SER A 168 -29.44 29.95 0.14
N ALA A 169 -29.70 30.99 -0.65
CA ALA A 169 -30.66 30.98 -1.76
C ALA A 169 -30.12 30.26 -3.02
N ALA A 170 -28.83 29.93 -3.06
CA ALA A 170 -28.20 29.13 -4.11
C ALA A 170 -28.65 27.68 -4.06
N ASP A 171 -28.21 26.89 -5.05
CA ASP A 171 -28.50 25.45 -5.09
C ASP A 171 -28.08 24.75 -3.78
N PRO A 172 -28.97 23.98 -3.15
CA PRO A 172 -28.66 23.30 -1.90
C PRO A 172 -27.48 22.32 -2.00
N GLU A 173 -27.23 21.69 -3.15
CA GLU A 173 -26.11 20.76 -3.33
C GLU A 173 -24.76 21.50 -3.33
N ASP A 174 -24.68 22.62 -4.05
CA ASP A 174 -23.49 23.47 -4.08
C ASP A 174 -23.18 24.01 -2.68
N ARG A 175 -24.19 24.47 -1.96
CA ARG A 175 -24.04 24.98 -0.61
C ARG A 175 -23.56 23.91 0.36
N ARG A 176 -24.20 22.74 0.37
CA ARG A 176 -23.83 21.60 1.24
C ARG A 176 -22.45 21.04 0.95
N SER A 177 -21.89 21.36 -0.22
CA SER A 177 -20.50 21.04 -0.52
C SER A 177 -19.49 21.87 0.29
N LEU A 178 -19.91 22.99 0.91
CA LEU A 178 -19.04 23.89 1.66
C LEU A 178 -19.42 24.08 3.11
N MET A 179 -20.73 24.02 3.45
CA MET A 179 -21.23 24.23 4.80
C MET A 179 -22.55 23.50 5.04
N SER A 180 -22.89 23.26 6.33
CA SER A 180 -24.19 22.73 6.75
C SER A 180 -25.30 23.79 6.71
N ASP A 181 -26.56 23.33 6.60
CA ASP A 181 -27.74 24.21 6.53
C ASP A 181 -27.95 25.07 7.78
N ASP A 182 -27.47 24.60 8.93
CA ASP A 182 -27.54 25.25 10.25
C ASP A 182 -26.31 26.07 10.61
N PHE A 183 -25.41 26.30 9.66
CA PHE A 183 -24.13 27.02 9.84
C PHE A 183 -23.27 26.48 11.00
N SER A 184 -23.41 25.20 11.37
CA SER A 184 -22.63 24.57 12.42
C SER A 184 -21.34 23.95 11.91
N ARG A 185 -21.26 23.64 10.60
CA ARG A 185 -20.13 22.92 9.99
C ARG A 185 -19.70 23.56 8.69
N ALA A 186 -18.39 23.62 8.49
CA ALA A 186 -17.79 23.99 7.22
C ALA A 186 -16.75 22.96 6.79
N GLN A 187 -16.39 22.98 5.51
CA GLN A 187 -15.23 22.24 5.04
C GLN A 187 -14.34 23.09 4.15
N ILE A 188 -13.04 22.86 4.25
CA ILE A 188 -12.07 23.32 3.27
C ILE A 188 -11.83 22.13 2.34
N SER A 189 -12.16 22.29 1.07
CA SER A 189 -11.79 21.34 0.02
C SER A 189 -10.38 21.66 -0.47
N ILE A 190 -9.50 20.69 -0.48
CA ILE A 190 -8.10 20.81 -0.85
C ILE A 190 -7.86 19.89 -2.04
N ASN A 191 -7.48 20.48 -3.16
CA ASN A 191 -7.16 19.76 -4.37
C ASN A 191 -5.65 19.50 -4.44
N LEU A 192 -5.28 18.27 -4.67
CA LEU A 192 -3.91 17.75 -4.57
C LEU A 192 -3.46 17.15 -5.89
N ARG A 193 -2.17 17.20 -6.13
CA ARG A 193 -1.51 16.33 -7.10
C ARG A 193 -1.50 14.89 -6.57
N ASN A 194 -1.54 13.93 -7.49
CA ASN A 194 -1.36 12.54 -7.14
C ASN A 194 0.08 12.28 -6.67
N MET A 195 0.20 11.64 -5.53
CA MET A 195 1.47 11.14 -5.00
C MET A 195 1.26 9.83 -4.25
N GLY A 196 2.31 9.22 -3.75
CA GLY A 196 2.24 7.99 -2.97
C GLY A 196 1.60 8.19 -1.59
N SER A 197 1.00 7.13 -1.05
CA SER A 197 0.40 7.15 0.29
C SER A 197 1.44 7.43 1.39
N TYR A 198 2.70 7.05 1.16
CA TYR A 198 3.81 7.34 2.07
C TYR A 198 4.03 8.85 2.23
N ASP A 199 4.08 9.59 1.11
CA ASP A 199 4.28 11.04 1.10
C ASP A 199 3.04 11.77 1.63
N TYR A 200 1.84 11.29 1.30
CA TYR A 200 0.61 11.82 1.88
C TYR A 200 0.60 11.71 3.41
N LYS A 201 1.03 10.59 3.96
CA LYS A 201 1.05 10.38 5.42
C LYS A 201 1.96 11.37 6.13
N LYS A 202 3.11 11.69 5.52
CA LYS A 202 4.01 12.71 6.04
C LYS A 202 3.35 14.09 6.01
N MET A 203 2.82 14.48 4.85
CA MET A 203 2.13 15.76 4.67
C MET A 203 0.94 15.90 5.64
N PHE A 204 0.17 14.83 5.87
CA PHE A 204 -0.98 14.86 6.79
C PHE A 204 -0.57 15.18 8.22
N SER A 205 0.50 14.60 8.71
CA SER A 205 1.01 14.89 10.05
C SER A 205 1.45 16.36 10.19
N GLU A 206 2.00 16.95 9.12
CA GLU A 206 2.37 18.35 9.07
C GLU A 206 1.12 19.26 9.01
N VAL A 207 0.13 18.91 8.18
CA VAL A 207 -1.15 19.64 8.08
C VAL A 207 -1.94 19.58 9.40
N GLU A 208 -1.92 18.47 10.12
CA GLU A 208 -2.53 18.37 11.46
C GLU A 208 -1.89 19.34 12.46
N MET A 209 -0.56 19.53 12.39
CA MET A 209 0.12 20.55 13.20
C MET A 209 -0.29 21.97 12.80
N ASP A 210 -0.43 22.25 11.51
CA ASP A 210 -0.91 23.56 11.02
C ASP A 210 -2.35 23.84 11.46
N ILE A 211 -3.21 22.83 11.44
CA ILE A 211 -4.59 22.90 11.95
C ILE A 211 -4.59 23.27 13.45
N GLU A 212 -3.81 22.57 14.27
CA GLU A 212 -3.73 22.86 15.70
C GLU A 212 -3.16 24.24 15.98
N ALA A 213 -2.13 24.66 15.24
CA ALA A 213 -1.54 25.99 15.37
C ALA A 213 -2.55 27.10 14.99
N THR A 214 -3.38 26.86 13.96
CA THR A 214 -4.32 27.85 13.43
C THR A 214 -5.59 27.94 14.31
N PHE A 215 -6.16 26.81 14.71
CA PHE A 215 -7.44 26.76 15.46
C PHE A 215 -7.26 26.68 16.97
N GLY A 216 -6.05 26.38 17.47
CA GLY A 216 -5.79 26.20 18.89
C GLY A 216 -6.17 27.41 19.74
N HIS A 217 -5.98 28.63 19.21
CA HIS A 217 -6.34 29.87 19.89
C HIS A 217 -7.85 30.09 20.05
N LEU A 218 -8.69 29.42 19.25
CA LEU A 218 -10.16 29.48 19.34
C LEU A 218 -10.72 28.50 20.37
N LYS A 219 -9.97 27.49 20.83
CA LYS A 219 -10.47 26.50 21.82
C LYS A 219 -10.98 27.09 23.12
N PRO A 220 -10.38 28.17 23.71
CA PRO A 220 -10.93 28.79 24.92
C PRO A 220 -12.31 29.44 24.72
N THR A 221 -12.59 30.01 23.54
CA THR A 221 -13.87 30.67 23.19
C THR A 221 -14.85 29.71 22.55
N CYS A 222 -14.36 28.66 21.90
CA CYS A 222 -15.13 27.62 21.23
C CYS A 222 -14.69 26.23 21.73
N PRO A 223 -15.03 25.84 22.99
CA PRO A 223 -14.50 24.61 23.59
C PRO A 223 -14.95 23.32 22.89
N ASN A 224 -16.04 23.38 22.12
CA ASN A 224 -16.58 22.25 21.37
C ASN A 224 -16.14 22.25 19.91
N LEU A 225 -15.21 23.12 19.52
CA LEU A 225 -14.66 23.16 18.17
C LEU A 225 -13.88 21.87 17.90
N ASP A 226 -14.26 21.17 16.84
CA ASP A 226 -13.60 19.97 16.35
C ASP A 226 -13.19 20.19 14.90
N VAL A 227 -11.89 20.01 14.61
CA VAL A 227 -11.33 20.19 13.27
C VAL A 227 -10.61 18.93 12.89
N VAL A 228 -11.08 18.27 11.83
CA VAL A 228 -10.63 16.94 11.44
C VAL A 228 -10.22 16.92 9.98
N LEU A 229 -9.07 16.35 9.73
CA LEU A 229 -8.60 16.03 8.38
C LEU A 229 -9.33 14.78 7.86
N THR A 230 -9.93 14.87 6.68
CA THR A 230 -10.78 13.82 6.10
C THR A 230 -10.74 13.87 4.56
N GLY A 231 -11.65 13.20 3.91
CA GLY A 231 -11.76 13.19 2.45
C GLY A 231 -11.22 11.90 1.82
N THR A 232 -11.23 11.85 0.50
CA THR A 232 -10.92 10.62 -0.24
C THR A 232 -9.52 10.10 0.06
N VAL A 233 -8.51 10.97 0.02
CA VAL A 233 -7.10 10.55 0.27
C VAL A 233 -6.92 10.08 1.71
N ALA A 234 -7.47 10.80 2.71
CA ALA A 234 -7.42 10.40 4.11
C ALA A 234 -8.07 9.03 4.32
N THR A 235 -9.24 8.81 3.72
CA THR A 235 -9.95 7.53 3.80
C THR A 235 -9.16 6.40 3.15
N LEU A 236 -8.57 6.61 1.97
CA LEU A 236 -7.75 5.62 1.29
C LEU A 236 -6.50 5.26 2.09
N MET A 237 -5.89 6.20 2.78
CA MET A 237 -4.75 5.95 3.67
C MET A 237 -5.13 5.07 4.86
N VAL A 238 -6.24 5.38 5.54
CA VAL A 238 -6.73 4.56 6.66
C VAL A 238 -7.06 3.14 6.19
N ILE A 239 -7.74 3.01 5.05
CA ILE A 239 -8.03 1.71 4.45
C ILE A 239 -6.73 0.96 4.11
N GLY A 240 -5.74 1.63 3.52
CA GLY A 240 -4.45 1.02 3.20
C GLY A 240 -3.70 0.53 4.45
N ASP A 241 -3.65 1.33 5.50
CA ASP A 241 -3.04 0.95 6.78
C ASP A 241 -3.77 -0.24 7.43
N GLU A 242 -5.11 -0.27 7.40
CA GLU A 242 -5.91 -1.38 7.96
C GLU A 242 -5.76 -2.67 7.13
N ILE A 243 -5.68 -2.57 5.81
CA ILE A 243 -5.38 -3.72 4.93
C ILE A 243 -4.00 -4.27 5.27
N ALA A 244 -2.96 -3.41 5.36
CA ALA A 244 -1.61 -3.83 5.70
C ALA A 244 -1.54 -4.50 7.08
N ARG A 245 -2.19 -3.92 8.09
CA ARG A 245 -2.29 -4.50 9.44
C ARG A 245 -3.01 -5.85 9.43
N SER A 246 -4.13 -5.95 8.72
CA SER A 246 -4.90 -7.19 8.61
C SER A 246 -4.09 -8.28 7.91
N GLN A 247 -3.35 -7.95 6.85
CA GLN A 247 -2.47 -8.89 6.15
C GLN A 247 -1.32 -9.37 7.05
N TYR A 248 -0.70 -8.45 7.80
CA TYR A 248 0.35 -8.82 8.74
C TYR A 248 -0.17 -9.80 9.83
N ASN A 249 -1.31 -9.49 10.43
CA ASN A 249 -1.93 -10.36 11.42
C ASN A 249 -2.36 -11.71 10.81
N GLY A 250 -2.93 -11.69 9.61
CA GLY A 250 -3.31 -12.89 8.87
C GLY A 250 -2.10 -13.76 8.54
N PHE A 251 -1.00 -13.18 8.10
CA PHE A 251 0.26 -13.89 7.85
C PHE A 251 0.83 -14.52 9.13
N ALA A 252 0.86 -13.76 10.23
CA ALA A 252 1.32 -14.27 11.52
C ALA A 252 0.47 -15.45 12.02
N LEU A 253 -0.85 -15.35 11.88
CA LEU A 253 -1.78 -16.42 12.22
C LEU A 253 -1.59 -17.65 11.32
N ALA A 254 -1.46 -17.45 10.01
CA ALA A 254 -1.18 -18.55 9.06
C ALA A 254 0.14 -19.25 9.42
N TRP A 255 1.20 -18.48 9.70
CA TRP A 255 2.48 -19.01 10.15
C TRP A 255 2.36 -19.89 11.40
N LEU A 256 1.60 -19.43 12.39
CA LEU A 256 1.36 -20.18 13.63
C LEU A 256 0.59 -21.47 13.34
N ILE A 257 -0.52 -21.40 12.59
CA ILE A 257 -1.34 -22.58 12.26
C ILE A 257 -0.52 -23.60 11.48
N ILE A 258 0.24 -23.17 10.48
CA ILE A 258 1.11 -24.04 9.68
C ILE A 258 2.18 -24.69 10.56
N SER A 259 2.79 -23.93 11.49
CA SER A 259 3.77 -24.47 12.43
C SER A 259 3.18 -25.58 13.29
N VAL A 260 1.94 -25.42 13.78
CA VAL A 260 1.22 -26.45 14.54
C VAL A 260 0.96 -27.69 13.68
N ILE A 261 0.48 -27.50 12.45
CA ILE A 261 0.24 -28.61 11.52
C ILE A 261 1.54 -29.36 11.23
N MET A 262 2.65 -28.66 11.00
CA MET A 262 3.97 -29.26 10.79
C MET A 262 4.42 -30.11 11.99
N VAL A 263 4.24 -29.61 13.23
CA VAL A 263 4.55 -30.32 14.44
C VAL A 263 3.73 -31.61 14.58
N ILE A 264 2.43 -31.55 14.31
CA ILE A 264 1.51 -32.67 14.35
C ILE A 264 1.89 -33.72 13.28
N THR A 265 2.05 -33.27 12.02
CA THR A 265 2.35 -34.17 10.89
C THR A 265 3.70 -34.88 11.06
N LEU A 266 4.71 -34.15 11.55
CA LEU A 266 6.02 -34.73 11.78
C LEU A 266 6.15 -35.44 13.16
N GLY A 267 5.14 -35.33 14.03
CA GLY A 267 5.16 -35.94 15.36
C GLY A 267 6.34 -35.48 16.23
N SER A 268 6.85 -34.28 16.00
CA SER A 268 8.05 -33.76 16.69
C SER A 268 8.04 -32.23 16.66
N ILE A 269 8.13 -31.61 17.83
CA ILE A 269 8.20 -30.13 17.95
C ILE A 269 9.45 -29.59 17.23
N SER A 270 10.62 -30.18 17.52
CA SER A 270 11.87 -29.76 16.88
C SER A 270 11.82 -29.97 15.36
N GLY A 271 11.32 -31.11 14.90
CA GLY A 271 11.18 -31.41 13.47
C GLY A 271 10.21 -30.43 12.77
N GLY A 272 9.08 -30.12 13.39
CA GLY A 272 8.11 -29.17 12.87
C GLY A 272 8.67 -27.76 12.74
N LEU A 273 9.31 -27.26 13.80
CA LEU A 273 9.93 -25.92 13.78
C LEU A 273 11.10 -25.83 12.80
N MET A 274 11.96 -26.86 12.72
CA MET A 274 13.03 -26.89 11.71
C MET A 274 12.49 -26.94 10.28
N GLY A 275 11.37 -27.63 10.05
CA GLY A 275 10.69 -27.67 8.75
C GLY A 275 10.11 -26.33 8.33
N MET A 276 9.87 -25.38 9.26
CA MET A 276 9.41 -24.02 8.92
C MET A 276 10.53 -23.14 8.37
N ILE A 277 11.79 -23.43 8.65
CA ILE A 277 12.92 -22.60 8.14
C ILE A 277 12.94 -22.51 6.61
N PRO A 278 12.89 -23.61 5.86
CA PRO A 278 12.80 -23.54 4.40
C PRO A 278 11.60 -22.76 3.88
N ASN A 279 10.48 -22.81 4.60
CA ASN A 279 9.25 -22.11 4.19
C ASN A 279 9.31 -20.59 4.39
N ALA A 280 10.14 -20.13 5.35
CA ALA A 280 10.37 -18.69 5.55
C ALA A 280 11.19 -18.06 4.41
N VAL A 281 12.08 -18.83 3.81
CA VAL A 281 13.11 -18.32 2.91
C VAL A 281 12.54 -17.68 1.66
N PRO A 282 11.60 -18.27 0.91
CA PRO A 282 11.06 -17.64 -0.29
C PRO A 282 10.35 -16.32 0.02
N ALA A 283 9.59 -16.25 1.11
CA ALA A 283 8.93 -15.01 1.53
C ALA A 283 9.95 -13.92 1.92
N LEU A 284 11.02 -14.29 2.65
CA LEU A 284 12.11 -13.38 3.00
C LEU A 284 12.90 -12.93 1.77
N LEU A 285 13.09 -13.80 0.77
CA LEU A 285 13.72 -13.45 -0.50
C LEU A 285 12.88 -12.40 -1.24
N ALA A 286 11.57 -12.61 -1.38
CA ALA A 286 10.69 -11.66 -2.05
C ALA A 286 10.71 -10.31 -1.35
N LEU A 287 10.46 -10.26 -0.03
CA LEU A 287 10.49 -9.02 0.75
C LEU A 287 11.87 -8.35 0.75
N GLY A 288 12.93 -9.15 0.85
CA GLY A 288 14.31 -8.65 0.83
C GLY A 288 14.67 -7.99 -0.49
N LEU A 289 14.32 -8.60 -1.61
CA LEU A 289 14.51 -8.02 -2.94
C LEU A 289 13.69 -6.75 -3.11
N MET A 290 12.41 -6.74 -2.69
CA MET A 290 11.59 -5.54 -2.74
C MET A 290 12.24 -4.38 -1.98
N GLY A 291 12.72 -4.61 -0.76
CA GLY A 291 13.39 -3.57 0.02
C GLY A 291 14.73 -3.12 -0.55
N LEU A 292 15.54 -4.03 -1.15
CA LEU A 292 16.80 -3.68 -1.79
C LEU A 292 16.62 -2.85 -3.07
N PHE A 293 15.58 -3.14 -3.83
CA PHE A 293 15.26 -2.43 -5.08
C PHE A 293 14.30 -1.25 -4.87
N ALA A 294 14.02 -0.89 -3.60
CA ALA A 294 13.07 0.16 -3.25
C ALA A 294 11.69 -0.01 -3.91
N ILE A 295 11.24 -1.26 -4.07
CA ILE A 295 9.91 -1.58 -4.56
C ILE A 295 8.96 -1.54 -3.36
N PRO A 296 7.98 -0.61 -3.33
CA PRO A 296 7.07 -0.50 -2.20
C PRO A 296 6.13 -1.70 -2.11
N LEU A 297 5.70 -1.99 -0.89
CA LEU A 297 4.54 -2.83 -0.65
C LEU A 297 3.28 -1.99 -0.89
N ASP A 298 2.52 -2.39 -1.88
CA ASP A 298 1.16 -1.92 -2.12
C ASP A 298 0.13 -2.98 -1.74
N THR A 299 -1.14 -2.66 -1.88
CA THR A 299 -2.25 -3.56 -1.53
C THR A 299 -2.14 -4.93 -2.22
N ASP A 300 -1.60 -4.98 -3.44
CA ASP A 300 -1.48 -6.21 -4.23
C ASP A 300 -0.25 -7.02 -3.80
N THR A 301 0.89 -6.37 -3.62
CA THR A 301 2.15 -7.04 -3.26
C THR A 301 2.15 -7.58 -1.83
N LEU A 302 1.29 -7.08 -0.95
CA LEU A 302 1.06 -7.65 0.38
C LEU A 302 0.58 -9.12 0.33
N LEU A 303 -0.03 -9.56 -0.78
CA LEU A 303 -0.48 -10.95 -0.97
C LEU A 303 0.66 -11.91 -1.31
N ILE A 304 1.83 -11.43 -1.75
CA ILE A 304 2.94 -12.26 -2.22
C ILE A 304 3.42 -13.21 -1.11
N ALA A 305 3.69 -12.71 0.09
CA ALA A 305 4.23 -13.53 1.17
C ALA A 305 3.29 -14.66 1.65
N PRO A 306 1.97 -14.43 1.87
CA PRO A 306 1.04 -15.52 2.20
C PRO A 306 0.89 -16.58 1.10
N VAL A 307 0.88 -16.16 -0.17
CA VAL A 307 0.77 -17.09 -1.32
C VAL A 307 2.01 -17.98 -1.38
N ILE A 308 3.21 -17.39 -1.32
CA ILE A 308 4.47 -18.13 -1.31
C ILE A 308 4.52 -19.11 -0.15
N LEU A 309 4.12 -18.70 1.05
CA LEU A 309 4.11 -19.56 2.22
C LEU A 309 3.21 -20.79 2.02
N GLY A 310 2.00 -20.58 1.49
CA GLY A 310 1.06 -21.69 1.22
C GLY A 310 1.63 -22.73 0.27
N ILE A 311 2.32 -22.30 -0.80
CA ILE A 311 2.94 -23.20 -1.78
C ILE A 311 4.14 -23.95 -1.18
N ALA A 312 5.04 -23.24 -0.50
CA ALA A 312 6.27 -23.81 0.03
C ALA A 312 6.03 -24.89 1.10
N VAL A 313 4.97 -24.73 1.88
CA VAL A 313 4.63 -25.67 2.97
C VAL A 313 4.26 -27.05 2.45
N ASP A 314 3.48 -27.14 1.39
CA ASP A 314 3.04 -28.39 0.79
C ASP A 314 4.25 -29.24 0.35
N ASP A 315 5.14 -28.65 -0.42
CA ASP A 315 6.37 -29.30 -0.88
C ASP A 315 7.25 -29.76 0.29
N THR A 316 7.36 -28.95 1.33
CA THR A 316 8.17 -29.24 2.53
C THR A 316 7.60 -30.42 3.32
N ILE A 317 6.28 -30.47 3.54
CA ILE A 317 5.61 -31.57 4.25
C ILE A 317 5.83 -32.89 3.49
N HIS A 318 5.59 -32.90 2.20
CA HIS A 318 5.77 -34.08 1.35
C HIS A 318 7.20 -34.59 1.39
N PHE A 319 8.18 -33.68 1.22
CA PHE A 319 9.59 -34.05 1.22
C PHE A 319 10.06 -34.63 2.57
N ILE A 320 9.77 -33.93 3.68
CA ILE A 320 10.22 -34.36 5.01
C ILE A 320 9.54 -35.66 5.42
N THR A 321 8.25 -35.82 5.13
CA THR A 321 7.50 -37.04 5.46
C THR A 321 8.08 -38.26 4.74
N HIS A 322 8.34 -38.14 3.43
CA HIS A 322 8.93 -39.19 2.62
C HIS A 322 10.37 -39.52 3.06
N TYR A 323 11.18 -38.49 3.32
CA TYR A 323 12.53 -38.63 3.84
C TYR A 323 12.55 -39.43 5.17
N ARG A 324 11.65 -39.08 6.11
CA ARG A 324 11.56 -39.81 7.42
C ARG A 324 11.10 -41.24 7.25
N MET A 325 10.16 -41.49 6.36
CA MET A 325 9.68 -42.85 6.06
C MET A 325 10.82 -43.70 5.51
N GLU A 326 11.59 -43.19 4.55
CA GLU A 326 12.72 -43.94 3.99
C GLU A 326 13.89 -44.08 4.95
N LEU A 327 14.13 -43.05 5.79
CA LEU A 327 15.15 -43.14 6.85
C LEU A 327 14.81 -44.23 7.88
N SER A 328 13.54 -44.42 8.22
CA SER A 328 13.10 -45.47 9.15
C SER A 328 13.31 -46.85 8.60
N LYS A 329 13.21 -47.04 7.27
CA LYS A 329 13.43 -48.33 6.59
C LYS A 329 14.93 -48.60 6.35
N SER A 330 15.63 -47.67 5.77
CA SER A 330 17.03 -47.86 5.32
C SER A 330 18.05 -47.66 6.45
N LYS A 331 17.70 -46.88 7.47
CA LYS A 331 18.59 -46.41 8.56
C LYS A 331 19.86 -45.74 8.05
N ASN A 332 19.84 -45.29 6.80
CA ASN A 332 20.94 -44.61 6.11
C ASN A 332 20.47 -43.29 5.55
N ILE A 333 21.08 -42.17 6.01
CA ILE A 333 20.74 -40.82 5.64
C ILE A 333 20.87 -40.59 4.12
N ASN A 334 21.91 -41.12 3.52
CA ASN A 334 22.19 -40.91 2.09
C ASN A 334 21.15 -41.63 1.21
N ILE A 335 20.80 -42.87 1.57
CA ILE A 335 19.77 -43.64 0.87
C ILE A 335 18.41 -42.95 0.99
N ALA A 336 18.05 -42.52 2.20
CA ALA A 336 16.79 -41.85 2.47
C ALA A 336 16.69 -40.52 1.72
N LEU A 337 17.76 -39.69 1.68
CA LEU A 337 17.81 -38.44 0.98
C LEU A 337 17.70 -38.64 -0.55
N GLU A 338 18.42 -39.59 -1.09
CA GLU A 338 18.36 -39.93 -2.51
C GLU A 338 16.97 -40.40 -2.95
N SER A 339 16.35 -41.28 -2.17
CA SER A 339 14.99 -41.79 -2.41
C SER A 339 13.98 -40.63 -2.36
N ALA A 340 14.02 -39.82 -1.32
CA ALA A 340 13.10 -38.68 -1.17
C ALA A 340 13.26 -37.69 -2.33
N LEU A 341 14.49 -37.36 -2.75
CA LEU A 341 14.74 -36.44 -3.84
C LEU A 341 14.27 -36.99 -5.19
N ARG A 342 14.42 -38.30 -5.44
CA ARG A 342 14.00 -38.93 -6.67
C ARG A 342 12.48 -39.07 -6.79
N GLU A 343 11.77 -39.35 -5.72
CA GLU A 343 10.32 -39.57 -5.75
C GLU A 343 9.54 -38.28 -5.56
N VAL A 344 9.80 -37.55 -4.48
CA VAL A 344 9.10 -36.28 -4.21
C VAL A 344 9.64 -35.15 -5.08
N GLY A 345 10.94 -35.11 -5.31
CA GLY A 345 11.57 -34.06 -6.10
C GLY A 345 11.04 -33.93 -7.52
N LYS A 346 10.58 -35.04 -8.14
CA LYS A 346 9.91 -34.97 -9.45
C LYS A 346 8.59 -34.19 -9.36
N ALA A 347 7.76 -34.51 -8.36
CA ALA A 347 6.49 -33.82 -8.16
C ALA A 347 6.72 -32.33 -7.87
N VAL A 348 7.62 -32.00 -6.93
CA VAL A 348 8.00 -30.62 -6.59
C VAL A 348 8.54 -29.84 -7.80
N LEU A 349 9.36 -30.47 -8.64
CA LEU A 349 9.87 -29.84 -9.85
C LEU A 349 8.74 -29.48 -10.82
N PHE A 350 7.79 -30.41 -11.02
CA PHE A 350 6.63 -30.16 -11.88
C PHE A 350 5.70 -29.09 -11.31
N THR A 351 5.36 -29.14 -10.04
CA THR A 351 4.51 -28.14 -9.39
C THR A 351 5.16 -26.76 -9.46
N THR A 352 6.46 -26.67 -9.14
CA THR A 352 7.23 -25.40 -9.24
C THR A 352 7.22 -24.85 -10.65
N MET A 353 7.38 -25.68 -11.69
CA MET A 353 7.34 -25.23 -13.07
C MET A 353 5.93 -24.73 -13.47
N ILE A 354 4.88 -25.50 -13.15
CA ILE A 354 3.52 -25.13 -13.48
C ILE A 354 3.15 -23.80 -12.80
N ILE A 355 3.44 -23.67 -11.53
CA ILE A 355 3.17 -22.48 -10.73
C ILE A 355 4.03 -21.30 -11.23
N GLY A 356 5.33 -21.51 -11.41
CA GLY A 356 6.24 -20.48 -11.89
C GLY A 356 5.86 -19.93 -13.28
N PHE A 357 5.47 -20.79 -14.21
CA PHE A 357 4.95 -20.34 -15.50
C PHE A 357 3.60 -19.67 -15.41
N GLY A 358 2.71 -20.17 -14.52
CA GLY A 358 1.42 -19.54 -14.25
C GLY A 358 1.58 -18.11 -13.76
N PHE A 359 2.43 -17.91 -12.77
CA PHE A 359 2.72 -16.56 -12.25
C PHE A 359 3.51 -15.70 -13.26
N ALA A 360 4.47 -16.27 -13.98
CA ALA A 360 5.24 -15.53 -14.99
C ALA A 360 4.35 -14.92 -16.09
N ILE A 361 3.19 -15.52 -16.41
CA ILE A 361 2.23 -14.93 -17.35
C ILE A 361 1.67 -13.62 -16.80
N LEU A 362 1.45 -13.50 -15.49
CA LEU A 362 0.96 -12.27 -14.87
C LEU A 362 1.93 -11.09 -15.05
N SER A 363 3.24 -11.34 -15.21
CA SER A 363 4.23 -10.28 -15.45
C SER A 363 4.00 -9.49 -16.74
N PHE A 364 3.20 -10.00 -17.66
CA PHE A 364 2.82 -9.30 -18.90
C PHE A 364 1.60 -8.40 -18.74
N SER A 365 0.94 -8.40 -17.57
CA SER A 365 -0.21 -7.53 -17.29
C SER A 365 0.16 -6.05 -17.42
N ASP A 366 -0.76 -5.23 -17.90
CA ASP A 366 -0.63 -3.78 -17.88
C ASP A 366 -0.89 -3.19 -16.49
N TYR A 367 -1.60 -3.93 -15.63
CA TYR A 367 -1.74 -3.64 -14.22
C TYR A 367 -0.50 -4.13 -13.47
N LEU A 368 0.26 -3.19 -12.90
CA LEU A 368 1.56 -3.48 -12.28
C LEU A 368 1.46 -4.33 -11.01
N GLY A 369 0.32 -4.31 -10.31
CA GLY A 369 0.07 -5.19 -9.17
C GLY A 369 0.21 -6.66 -9.56
N PHE A 370 -0.49 -7.09 -10.62
CA PHE A 370 -0.35 -8.45 -11.15
C PHE A 370 1.04 -8.70 -11.73
N ALA A 371 1.64 -7.72 -12.40
CA ALA A 371 2.98 -7.87 -12.94
C ALA A 371 4.03 -8.11 -11.84
N LYS A 372 3.92 -7.41 -10.71
CA LYS A 372 4.79 -7.61 -9.54
C LYS A 372 4.56 -9.01 -8.92
N ILE A 373 3.30 -9.45 -8.73
CA ILE A 373 2.99 -10.81 -8.25
C ILE A 373 3.59 -11.87 -9.17
N GLY A 374 3.59 -11.62 -10.49
CA GLY A 374 4.18 -12.55 -11.46
C GLY A 374 5.71 -12.54 -11.51
N LEU A 375 6.36 -11.50 -10.99
CA LEU A 375 7.81 -11.34 -10.98
C LEU A 375 8.44 -11.93 -9.71
N PHE A 376 7.78 -11.77 -8.57
CA PHE A 376 8.23 -12.22 -7.25
C PHE A 376 7.62 -13.54 -6.84
#